data_4b332160a44f7cab53e05d2659981746
#
_entry.id   4b332160a44f7cab53e05d2659981746
#
_cell.length_a   1.000
_cell.length_b   1.000
_cell.length_c   1.000
_cell.angle_alpha   90.00
_cell.angle_beta   90.00
_cell.angle_gamma   90.00
#
_symmetry.space_group_name_H-M   'P 1'
#
loop_
_entity.id
_entity.type
_entity.pdbx_description
1 polymer ?
#
loop_
_entity_poly.entity_id
_entity_poly.type
_entity_poly.pdbx_seq_one_letter_code
_entity_poly.pdbx_strand_id
1 'polypeptide(L)'
;MRRIPRRVLGLGRRHLFTLYLLLGSVGIVVGVTIYTLNIARDVERQSRLTTELFSGLSSRLLLSDDVVDMQQVVQIINEIEVPFIITDNAGRPFLWNEPVIGIPMPGYRQLLQEDPSRPSDPDVMRILKLADKFDAEQEPFAILTPDGTRLGTLHYGKSALSEQIRWMPYLELMIMALFFLLILWALQAKRSAEQQALFAGMAKETAHQMGTPLTSLLGWLAILRDRVGEGDDVMGELDRDVERLGKVSARFSQIGSLPKLKDSDLLAVVDDTIRYFRRRLPHLGGRVELRREGTPQQRCRFNRDLMEWVLENLIKNGIDALKDGKGTITVRLSDRPAGGVVIRVTDTGRGVPSGAGNKIFDPGFTTKERGWGMGLALVKRIVTQYHRGKIRLEETGPHGTTISILLPREEP
;
A
#
# COMPACT_ATOMS: atom_id res chain seq x y z
N MET A 1 10.03 22.12 47.18
CA MET A 1 9.08 22.01 46.08
C MET A 1 9.82 22.06 44.74
N ARG A 2 10.14 20.92 44.14
CA ARG A 2 10.84 20.83 42.85
C ARG A 2 9.80 20.96 41.72
N ARG A 3 9.93 22.00 40.90
CA ARG A 3 9.12 22.21 39.69
C ARG A 3 9.50 21.17 38.63
N ILE A 4 8.56 20.31 38.27
CA ILE A 4 8.66 19.34 37.15
C ILE A 4 8.72 20.16 35.85
N PRO A 5 9.67 19.93 34.95
CA PRO A 5 9.78 20.66 33.71
C PRO A 5 8.63 20.30 32.74
N ARG A 6 7.84 21.29 32.35
CA ARG A 6 6.81 21.25 31.32
C ARG A 6 7.41 21.09 29.91
N ARG A 7 8.15 20.02 29.67
CA ARG A 7 8.70 19.69 28.32
C ARG A 7 8.38 18.27 27.90
N VAL A 8 7.14 17.84 28.02
CA VAL A 8 6.66 16.62 27.37
C VAL A 8 5.27 16.92 26.85
N LEU A 9 5.15 17.16 25.58
CA LEU A 9 3.99 17.19 24.68
C LEU A 9 4.02 18.41 23.73
N GLY A 10 5.10 18.50 22.96
CA GLY A 10 5.17 19.33 21.75
C GLY A 10 4.49 18.67 20.55
N LEU A 11 3.45 17.88 20.78
CA LEU A 11 2.54 17.43 19.73
C LEU A 11 1.69 18.65 19.31
N GLY A 12 2.00 19.25 18.17
CA GLY A 12 1.24 20.37 17.64
C GLY A 12 -0.26 20.02 17.60
N ARG A 13 -1.15 21.02 17.77
CA ARG A 13 -2.62 20.87 17.78
C ARG A 13 -3.16 19.94 16.67
N ARG A 14 -2.45 19.85 15.53
CA ARG A 14 -2.79 18.96 14.41
C ARG A 14 -2.57 17.47 14.70
N HIS A 15 -1.53 17.12 15.46
CA HIS A 15 -1.28 15.72 15.85
C HIS A 15 -2.24 15.26 16.94
N LEU A 16 -2.63 16.16 17.85
CA LEU A 16 -3.67 15.90 18.83
C LEU A 16 -5.02 15.63 18.16
N PHE A 17 -5.38 16.39 17.14
CA PHE A 17 -6.63 16.19 16.39
C PHE A 17 -6.66 14.86 15.65
N THR A 18 -5.56 14.47 14.96
CA THR A 18 -5.46 13.16 14.32
C THR A 18 -5.50 12.02 15.33
N LEU A 19 -4.87 12.18 16.49
CA LEU A 19 -4.92 11.20 17.58
C LEU A 19 -6.35 11.06 18.15
N TYR A 20 -7.07 12.15 18.33
CA TYR A 20 -8.47 12.15 18.76
C TYR A 20 -9.39 11.45 17.76
N LEU A 21 -9.23 11.73 16.45
CA LEU A 21 -9.99 11.05 15.40
C LEU A 21 -9.70 9.55 15.39
N LEU A 22 -8.44 9.17 15.57
CA LEU A 22 -8.01 7.78 15.57
C LEU A 22 -8.54 7.03 16.81
N LEU A 23 -8.43 7.61 17.99
CA LEU A 23 -8.97 7.04 19.22
C LEU A 23 -10.50 6.99 19.20
N GLY A 24 -11.14 8.04 18.66
CA GLY A 24 -12.60 8.08 18.50
C GLY A 24 -13.10 7.00 17.54
N SER A 25 -12.45 6.82 16.39
CA SER A 25 -12.83 5.76 15.43
C SER A 25 -12.63 4.36 16.01
N VAL A 26 -11.54 4.10 16.73
CA VAL A 26 -11.32 2.83 17.43
C VAL A 26 -12.39 2.60 18.50
N GLY A 27 -12.74 3.65 19.29
CA GLY A 27 -13.78 3.57 20.31
C GLY A 27 -15.16 3.24 19.73
N ILE A 28 -15.53 3.85 18.60
CA ILE A 28 -16.78 3.57 17.90
C ILE A 28 -16.82 2.12 17.43
N VAL A 29 -15.75 1.63 16.80
CA VAL A 29 -15.73 0.25 16.29
C VAL A 29 -15.78 -0.76 17.42
N VAL A 30 -15.01 -0.56 18.49
CA VAL A 30 -15.09 -1.44 19.68
C VAL A 30 -16.51 -1.44 20.25
N GLY A 31 -17.16 -0.27 20.34
CA GLY A 31 -18.53 -0.16 20.78
C GLY A 31 -19.53 -0.91 19.88
N VAL A 32 -19.42 -0.75 18.56
CA VAL A 32 -20.26 -1.44 17.58
C VAL A 32 -20.02 -2.96 17.64
N THR A 33 -18.76 -3.40 17.68
CA THR A 33 -18.42 -4.81 17.79
C THR A 33 -18.99 -5.45 19.07
N ILE A 34 -18.87 -4.77 20.22
CA ILE A 34 -19.47 -5.24 21.48
C ILE A 34 -20.99 -5.30 21.34
N TYR A 35 -21.60 -4.28 20.75
CA TYR A 35 -23.05 -4.24 20.52
C TYR A 35 -23.53 -5.39 19.62
N THR A 36 -22.84 -5.64 18.49
CA THR A 36 -23.16 -6.74 17.57
C THR A 36 -23.01 -8.11 18.25
N LEU A 37 -21.95 -8.31 19.06
CA LEU A 37 -21.77 -9.53 19.83
C LEU A 37 -22.87 -9.75 20.88
N ASN A 38 -23.35 -8.68 21.51
CA ASN A 38 -24.44 -8.76 22.45
C ASN A 38 -25.76 -9.12 21.76
N ILE A 39 -26.05 -8.47 20.60
CA ILE A 39 -27.24 -8.86 19.80
C ILE A 39 -27.17 -10.33 19.38
N ALA A 40 -26.00 -10.79 18.92
CA ALA A 40 -25.82 -12.20 18.54
C ALA A 40 -26.16 -13.15 19.67
N ARG A 41 -25.70 -12.85 20.90
CA ARG A 41 -26.04 -13.64 22.10
C ARG A 41 -27.52 -13.57 22.46
N ASP A 42 -28.12 -12.38 22.34
CA ASP A 42 -29.55 -12.21 22.67
C ASP A 42 -30.43 -12.97 21.69
N VAL A 43 -30.10 -12.92 20.38
CA VAL A 43 -30.80 -13.70 19.34
C VAL A 43 -30.67 -15.22 19.60
N GLU A 44 -29.43 -15.67 19.94
CA GLU A 44 -29.20 -17.08 20.25
C GLU A 44 -30.00 -17.52 21.49
N ARG A 45 -30.03 -16.69 22.54
CA ARG A 45 -30.81 -16.94 23.75
C ARG A 45 -32.33 -16.96 23.50
N GLN A 46 -32.82 -16.01 22.69
CA GLN A 46 -34.25 -15.96 22.33
C GLN A 46 -34.63 -17.15 21.48
N SER A 47 -33.81 -17.56 20.53
CA SER A 47 -34.02 -18.78 19.74
C SER A 47 -34.13 -20.03 20.63
N ARG A 48 -33.25 -20.18 21.63
CA ARG A 48 -33.28 -21.27 22.58
C ARG A 48 -34.54 -21.27 23.42
N LEU A 49 -34.95 -20.12 23.99
CA LEU A 49 -36.18 -20.00 24.78
C LEU A 49 -37.41 -20.32 23.95
N THR A 50 -37.47 -19.87 22.70
CA THR A 50 -38.59 -20.21 21.78
C THR A 50 -38.65 -21.72 21.56
N THR A 51 -37.52 -22.39 21.40
CA THR A 51 -37.45 -23.85 21.23
C THR A 51 -37.84 -24.61 22.49
N GLU A 52 -37.42 -24.13 23.67
CA GLU A 52 -37.83 -24.71 24.97
C GLU A 52 -39.34 -24.60 25.20
N LEU A 53 -39.94 -23.43 24.96
CA LEU A 53 -41.38 -23.20 25.05
C LEU A 53 -42.13 -24.08 24.06
N PHE A 54 -41.61 -24.23 22.84
CA PHE A 54 -42.20 -25.10 21.83
C PHE A 54 -42.19 -26.58 22.26
N SER A 55 -41.10 -27.08 22.87
CA SER A 55 -41.04 -28.45 23.37
C SER A 55 -42.11 -28.71 24.45
N GLY A 56 -42.33 -27.73 25.33
CA GLY A 56 -43.39 -27.80 26.37
C GLY A 56 -44.79 -27.73 25.80
N LEU A 57 -45.04 -26.95 24.75
CA LEU A 57 -46.34 -26.86 24.06
C LEU A 57 -46.61 -28.12 23.21
N SER A 58 -45.60 -28.61 22.49
CA SER A 58 -45.71 -29.82 21.66
C SER A 58 -46.13 -31.04 22.47
N SER A 59 -45.66 -31.17 23.71
CA SER A 59 -46.06 -32.26 24.61
C SER A 59 -47.55 -32.22 24.98
N ARG A 60 -48.15 -31.03 25.07
CA ARG A 60 -49.60 -30.88 25.36
C ARG A 60 -50.47 -31.05 24.12
N LEU A 61 -50.00 -30.59 22.97
CA LEU A 61 -50.73 -30.62 21.69
C LEU A 61 -50.73 -32.01 21.03
N LEU A 62 -49.61 -32.77 21.15
CA LEU A 62 -49.52 -34.14 20.66
C LEU A 62 -50.40 -35.13 21.41
N LEU A 63 -50.98 -34.72 22.56
CA LEU A 63 -51.84 -35.51 23.38
C LEU A 63 -53.38 -35.19 23.23
N SER A 64 -53.68 -34.11 22.43
CA SER A 64 -55.07 -33.76 22.14
C SER A 64 -55.59 -34.60 20.98
N ASP A 65 -56.74 -35.26 21.19
CA ASP A 65 -57.42 -36.07 20.17
C ASP A 65 -58.17 -35.24 19.11
N ASP A 66 -58.07 -33.89 19.15
CA ASP A 66 -58.82 -32.99 18.28
C ASP A 66 -57.99 -32.65 16.99
N VAL A 67 -58.54 -33.04 15.85
CA VAL A 67 -57.96 -32.81 14.49
C VAL A 67 -57.77 -31.31 14.20
N VAL A 68 -58.53 -30.44 14.86
CA VAL A 68 -58.42 -28.97 14.68
C VAL A 68 -57.11 -28.42 15.25
N ASP A 69 -56.58 -29.00 16.31
CA ASP A 69 -55.34 -28.56 16.94
C ASP A 69 -54.11 -28.91 16.11
N MET A 70 -54.15 -29.99 15.30
CA MET A 70 -53.02 -30.40 14.48
C MET A 70 -52.71 -29.40 13.34
N GLN A 71 -53.72 -28.77 12.74
CA GLN A 71 -53.51 -27.72 11.73
C GLN A 71 -52.88 -26.45 12.32
N GLN A 72 -53.32 -26.08 13.54
CA GLN A 72 -52.72 -24.94 14.24
C GLN A 72 -51.28 -25.22 14.65
N VAL A 73 -50.96 -26.43 15.05
CA VAL A 73 -49.60 -26.87 15.36
C VAL A 73 -48.68 -26.76 14.13
N VAL A 74 -49.14 -27.25 13.00
CA VAL A 74 -48.36 -27.16 11.72
C VAL A 74 -48.18 -25.70 11.29
N GLN A 75 -49.17 -24.84 11.50
CA GLN A 75 -49.04 -23.42 11.19
C GLN A 75 -47.99 -22.74 12.09
N ILE A 76 -48.03 -22.97 13.40
CA ILE A 76 -47.06 -22.44 14.36
C ILE A 76 -45.65 -22.97 14.04
N ILE A 77 -45.56 -24.26 13.68
CA ILE A 77 -44.28 -24.89 13.27
C ILE A 77 -43.66 -24.18 12.07
N ASN A 78 -44.47 -23.83 11.07
CA ASN A 78 -44.01 -23.17 9.87
C ASN A 78 -43.60 -21.69 10.08
N GLU A 79 -44.07 -21.05 11.15
CA GLU A 79 -43.68 -19.71 11.56
C GLU A 79 -42.32 -19.67 12.32
N ILE A 80 -41.83 -20.85 12.77
CA ILE A 80 -40.56 -20.95 13.49
C ILE A 80 -39.41 -20.94 12.48
N GLU A 81 -38.58 -19.90 12.49
CA GLU A 81 -37.40 -19.74 11.63
C GLU A 81 -36.19 -20.60 12.07
N VAL A 82 -36.34 -21.40 13.12
CA VAL A 82 -35.27 -22.28 13.61
C VAL A 82 -35.46 -23.66 12.99
N PRO A 83 -34.43 -24.26 12.34
CA PRO A 83 -34.56 -25.63 11.83
C PRO A 83 -34.67 -26.62 12.97
N PHE A 84 -35.69 -27.46 12.93
CA PHE A 84 -35.90 -28.51 13.93
C PHE A 84 -36.37 -29.81 13.30
N ILE A 85 -36.13 -30.92 13.99
CA ILE A 85 -36.54 -32.27 13.65
C ILE A 85 -37.04 -32.93 14.93
N ILE A 86 -38.18 -33.60 14.85
CA ILE A 86 -38.72 -34.40 15.97
C ILE A 86 -38.62 -35.87 15.59
N THR A 87 -37.97 -36.65 16.47
CA THR A 87 -37.91 -38.12 16.35
C THR A 87 -38.72 -38.79 17.45
N ASP A 88 -39.22 -39.99 17.15
CA ASP A 88 -39.86 -40.85 18.14
C ASP A 88 -38.84 -41.55 19.07
N ASN A 89 -39.32 -42.38 20.01
CA ASN A 89 -38.46 -43.12 20.93
C ASN A 89 -37.59 -44.19 20.24
N ALA A 90 -37.91 -44.55 19.00
CA ALA A 90 -37.09 -45.46 18.17
C ALA A 90 -36.08 -44.69 17.32
N GLY A 91 -36.03 -43.35 17.40
CA GLY A 91 -35.15 -42.48 16.59
C GLY A 91 -35.67 -42.23 15.16
N ARG A 92 -36.92 -42.55 14.86
CA ARG A 92 -37.53 -42.29 13.55
C ARG A 92 -37.97 -40.83 13.45
N PRO A 93 -37.60 -40.05 12.44
CA PRO A 93 -38.07 -38.70 12.26
C PRO A 93 -39.55 -38.74 11.82
N PHE A 94 -40.41 -37.98 12.47
CA PHE A 94 -41.80 -37.92 12.09
C PHE A 94 -42.32 -36.50 11.83
N LEU A 95 -41.56 -35.48 12.21
CA LEU A 95 -41.94 -34.08 11.99
C LEU A 95 -40.68 -33.20 11.84
N TRP A 96 -40.69 -32.28 10.90
CA TRP A 96 -39.69 -31.23 10.74
C TRP A 96 -40.25 -30.02 10.01
N ASN A 97 -39.64 -28.85 10.16
CA ASN A 97 -40.07 -27.65 9.44
C ASN A 97 -39.52 -27.61 8.02
N GLU A 98 -40.29 -28.19 7.09
CA GLU A 98 -39.98 -28.27 5.66
C GLU A 98 -39.53 -26.91 5.04
N PRO A 99 -40.23 -25.76 5.31
CA PRO A 99 -39.83 -24.48 4.70
C PRO A 99 -38.42 -24.03 5.06
N VAL A 100 -37.91 -24.42 6.23
CA VAL A 100 -36.59 -24.00 6.73
C VAL A 100 -35.51 -25.01 6.36
N ILE A 101 -35.83 -26.32 6.44
CA ILE A 101 -34.88 -27.40 6.12
C ILE A 101 -34.79 -27.63 4.61
N GLY A 102 -35.85 -27.35 3.84
CA GLY A 102 -35.90 -27.53 2.41
C GLY A 102 -35.98 -28.99 1.94
N ILE A 103 -36.32 -29.92 2.83
CA ILE A 103 -36.54 -31.33 2.53
C ILE A 103 -38.04 -31.63 2.70
N PRO A 104 -38.74 -32.11 1.65
CA PRO A 104 -40.15 -32.41 1.73
C PRO A 104 -40.41 -33.53 2.72
N MET A 105 -41.54 -33.44 3.40
CA MET A 105 -41.96 -34.45 4.37
C MET A 105 -42.76 -35.57 3.68
N PRO A 106 -42.27 -36.81 3.70
CA PRO A 106 -43.02 -37.94 3.19
C PRO A 106 -44.31 -38.19 3.99
N GLY A 107 -45.24 -38.94 3.43
CA GLY A 107 -46.46 -39.27 4.16
C GLY A 107 -46.17 -40.01 5.46
N TYR A 108 -46.89 -39.66 6.54
CA TYR A 108 -46.69 -40.23 7.91
C TYR A 108 -46.62 -41.77 7.94
N ARG A 109 -47.43 -42.44 7.12
CA ARG A 109 -47.40 -43.91 7.02
C ARG A 109 -46.10 -44.48 6.46
N GLN A 110 -45.45 -43.74 5.58
CA GLN A 110 -44.16 -44.10 5.00
C GLN A 110 -43.03 -43.98 6.04
N LEU A 111 -43.07 -42.91 6.84
CA LEU A 111 -42.08 -42.65 7.91
C LEU A 111 -42.14 -43.72 9.02
N LEU A 112 -43.34 -44.23 9.35
CA LEU A 112 -43.51 -45.30 10.34
C LEU A 112 -42.92 -46.65 9.94
N GLN A 113 -42.70 -46.86 8.65
CA GLN A 113 -42.16 -48.11 8.12
C GLN A 113 -40.64 -48.10 7.94
N GLU A 114 -40.01 -46.92 8.06
CA GLU A 114 -38.57 -46.74 7.93
C GLU A 114 -37.80 -47.24 9.17
N ASP A 115 -36.73 -47.98 8.94
CA ASP A 115 -35.76 -48.30 10.00
C ASP A 115 -34.73 -47.19 10.13
N PRO A 116 -34.69 -46.47 11.27
CA PRO A 116 -33.74 -45.37 11.45
C PRO A 116 -32.29 -45.81 11.38
N SER A 117 -31.99 -47.09 11.65
CA SER A 117 -30.63 -47.65 11.54
C SER A 117 -30.20 -47.91 10.10
N ARG A 118 -31.18 -48.11 9.17
CA ARG A 118 -30.99 -48.36 7.74
C ARG A 118 -32.10 -47.74 6.91
N PRO A 119 -32.17 -46.41 6.85
CA PRO A 119 -33.25 -45.74 6.12
C PRO A 119 -33.10 -46.06 4.61
N SER A 120 -34.25 -46.45 3.99
CA SER A 120 -34.36 -46.71 2.57
C SER A 120 -34.61 -45.44 1.76
N ASP A 121 -35.24 -44.45 2.37
CA ASP A 121 -35.50 -43.17 1.73
C ASP A 121 -34.26 -42.21 1.87
N PRO A 122 -33.73 -41.68 0.73
CA PRO A 122 -32.63 -40.75 0.78
C PRO A 122 -32.88 -39.46 1.56
N ASP A 123 -34.11 -38.96 1.58
CA ASP A 123 -34.47 -37.74 2.30
C ASP A 123 -34.57 -38.00 3.81
N VAL A 124 -35.06 -39.17 4.25
CA VAL A 124 -35.00 -39.58 5.64
C VAL A 124 -33.55 -39.73 6.11
N MET A 125 -32.66 -40.28 5.27
CA MET A 125 -31.23 -40.35 5.57
C MET A 125 -30.61 -38.96 5.76
N ARG A 126 -31.00 -37.98 4.95
CA ARG A 126 -30.51 -36.59 5.07
C ARG A 126 -31.01 -35.95 6.37
N ILE A 127 -32.29 -36.16 6.72
CA ILE A 127 -32.90 -35.64 7.96
C ILE A 127 -32.16 -36.19 9.17
N LEU A 128 -31.93 -37.50 9.25
CA LEU A 128 -31.20 -38.12 10.36
C LEU A 128 -29.79 -37.58 10.52
N LYS A 129 -29.04 -37.45 9.42
CA LYS A 129 -27.70 -36.80 9.43
C LYS A 129 -27.76 -35.35 9.90
N LEU A 130 -28.85 -34.64 9.57
CA LEU A 130 -29.02 -33.26 9.99
C LEU A 130 -29.36 -33.20 11.49
N ALA A 131 -30.17 -34.16 12.01
CA ALA A 131 -30.43 -34.29 13.44
C ALA A 131 -29.14 -34.55 14.24
N ASP A 132 -28.28 -35.48 13.78
CA ASP A 132 -26.99 -35.75 14.39
C ASP A 132 -26.11 -34.48 14.41
N LYS A 133 -26.13 -33.68 13.33
CA LYS A 133 -25.41 -32.41 13.28
C LYS A 133 -25.96 -31.41 14.28
N PHE A 134 -27.28 -31.33 14.42
CA PHE A 134 -27.90 -30.44 15.41
C PHE A 134 -27.52 -30.82 16.84
N ASP A 135 -27.50 -32.11 17.14
CA ASP A 135 -27.12 -32.64 18.46
C ASP A 135 -25.65 -32.41 18.79
N ALA A 136 -24.79 -32.33 17.77
CA ALA A 136 -23.39 -31.97 17.98
C ALA A 136 -23.23 -30.48 18.32
N GLU A 137 -24.19 -29.63 17.96
CA GLU A 137 -24.14 -28.18 18.18
C GLU A 137 -24.99 -27.72 19.36
N GLN A 138 -26.10 -28.43 19.66
CA GLN A 138 -27.11 -28.07 20.67
C GLN A 138 -27.60 -29.35 21.39
N GLU A 139 -27.82 -29.28 22.70
CA GLU A 139 -28.39 -30.38 23.43
C GLU A 139 -29.87 -30.61 23.02
N PRO A 140 -30.23 -31.81 22.56
CA PRO A 140 -31.60 -32.10 22.17
C PRO A 140 -32.55 -32.09 23.35
N PHE A 141 -33.81 -31.67 23.14
CA PHE A 141 -34.83 -31.67 24.18
C PHE A 141 -35.69 -32.94 24.14
N ALA A 142 -35.86 -33.59 25.27
CA ALA A 142 -36.81 -34.68 25.41
C ALA A 142 -38.26 -34.12 25.48
N ILE A 143 -39.13 -34.61 24.61
CA ILE A 143 -40.56 -34.31 24.65
C ILE A 143 -41.20 -35.30 25.59
N LEU A 144 -41.76 -34.79 26.72
CA LEU A 144 -42.36 -35.62 27.78
C LEU A 144 -43.87 -35.42 27.84
N THR A 145 -44.60 -36.46 28.16
CA THR A 145 -46.00 -36.37 28.54
C THR A 145 -46.16 -35.75 29.93
N PRO A 146 -47.35 -35.30 30.34
CA PRO A 146 -47.60 -34.78 31.70
C PRO A 146 -47.34 -35.79 32.85
N ASP A 147 -47.39 -37.08 32.55
CA ASP A 147 -47.03 -38.17 33.44
C ASP A 147 -45.55 -38.54 33.46
N GLY A 148 -44.73 -37.80 32.69
CA GLY A 148 -43.27 -37.98 32.62
C GLY A 148 -42.78 -39.02 31.62
N THR A 149 -43.66 -39.63 30.81
CA THR A 149 -43.26 -40.59 29.80
C THR A 149 -42.63 -39.85 28.58
N ARG A 150 -41.50 -40.33 28.06
CA ARG A 150 -40.86 -39.75 26.88
C ARG A 150 -41.63 -40.10 25.61
N LEU A 151 -42.06 -39.12 24.85
CA LEU A 151 -42.72 -39.28 23.54
C LEU A 151 -41.75 -39.27 22.39
N GLY A 152 -40.66 -38.50 22.52
CA GLY A 152 -39.67 -38.34 21.46
C GLY A 152 -38.58 -37.36 21.82
N THR A 153 -37.82 -36.94 20.82
CA THR A 153 -36.72 -35.98 20.98
C THR A 153 -36.84 -34.88 19.94
N LEU A 154 -36.67 -33.64 20.38
CA LEU A 154 -36.60 -32.47 19.55
C LEU A 154 -35.11 -32.14 19.30
N HIS A 155 -34.67 -32.28 18.07
CA HIS A 155 -33.37 -31.85 17.57
C HIS A 155 -33.56 -30.49 16.92
N TYR A 156 -32.67 -29.50 17.20
CA TYR A 156 -32.80 -28.17 16.63
C TYR A 156 -31.45 -27.56 16.32
N GLY A 157 -31.40 -26.79 15.22
CA GLY A 157 -30.22 -26.09 14.79
C GLY A 157 -30.23 -24.60 15.11
N LYS A 158 -29.25 -23.87 14.67
CA LYS A 158 -29.20 -22.42 14.78
C LYS A 158 -30.03 -21.77 13.68
N SER A 159 -30.66 -20.63 13.96
CA SER A 159 -31.36 -19.87 12.93
C SER A 159 -30.37 -19.26 11.94
N ALA A 160 -30.79 -19.10 10.69
CA ALA A 160 -29.95 -18.47 9.65
C ALA A 160 -29.50 -17.05 10.04
N LEU A 161 -30.37 -16.33 10.76
CA LEU A 161 -30.06 -15.00 11.29
C LEU A 161 -28.91 -15.03 12.30
N SER A 162 -28.93 -16.01 13.23
CA SER A 162 -27.88 -16.19 14.22
C SER A 162 -26.52 -16.47 13.57
N GLU A 163 -26.51 -17.28 12.51
CA GLU A 163 -25.27 -17.54 11.73
C GLU A 163 -24.75 -16.31 10.99
N GLN A 164 -25.62 -15.52 10.36
CA GLN A 164 -25.23 -14.29 9.67
C GLN A 164 -24.65 -13.26 10.64
N ILE A 165 -25.29 -13.05 11.79
CA ILE A 165 -24.83 -12.10 12.80
C ILE A 165 -23.46 -12.49 13.37
N ARG A 166 -23.13 -13.76 13.45
CA ARG A 166 -21.84 -14.25 13.94
C ARG A 166 -20.64 -13.76 13.12
N TRP A 167 -20.83 -13.57 11.80
CA TRP A 167 -19.78 -13.09 10.91
C TRP A 167 -19.62 -11.55 10.88
N MET A 168 -20.62 -10.82 11.34
CA MET A 168 -20.62 -9.35 11.33
C MET A 168 -19.39 -8.73 12.02
N PRO A 169 -18.96 -9.15 13.22
CA PRO A 169 -17.80 -8.58 13.90
C PRO A 169 -16.51 -8.71 13.08
N TYR A 170 -16.34 -9.81 12.37
CA TYR A 170 -15.16 -10.03 11.51
C TYR A 170 -15.17 -9.11 10.29
N LEU A 171 -16.33 -8.88 9.69
CA LEU A 171 -16.51 -7.94 8.59
C LEU A 171 -16.20 -6.50 9.04
N GLU A 172 -16.70 -6.10 10.21
CA GLU A 172 -16.43 -4.79 10.81
C GLU A 172 -14.93 -4.57 11.06
N LEU A 173 -14.25 -5.55 11.64
CA LEU A 173 -12.80 -5.51 11.87
C LEU A 173 -12.01 -5.40 10.54
N MET A 174 -12.42 -6.12 9.52
CA MET A 174 -11.80 -6.06 8.19
C MET A 174 -11.95 -4.66 7.56
N ILE A 175 -13.15 -4.09 7.61
CA ILE A 175 -13.43 -2.74 7.08
C ILE A 175 -12.59 -1.70 7.84
N MET A 176 -12.50 -1.83 9.17
CA MET A 176 -11.69 -0.94 9.98
C MET A 176 -10.21 -1.02 9.64
N ALA A 177 -9.67 -2.23 9.48
CA ALA A 177 -8.27 -2.44 9.11
C ALA A 177 -7.96 -1.79 7.74
N LEU A 178 -8.86 -1.96 6.76
CA LEU A 178 -8.75 -1.32 5.45
C LEU A 178 -8.76 0.21 5.56
N PHE A 179 -9.68 0.76 6.33
CA PHE A 179 -9.79 2.21 6.55
C PHE A 179 -8.53 2.77 7.22
N PHE A 180 -7.98 2.07 8.21
CA PHE A 180 -6.74 2.44 8.88
C PHE A 180 -5.54 2.45 7.92
N LEU A 181 -5.43 1.42 7.07
CA LEU A 181 -4.40 1.37 6.03
C LEU A 181 -4.52 2.53 5.03
N LEU A 182 -5.74 2.89 4.63
CA LEU A 182 -5.98 4.04 3.76
C LEU A 182 -5.56 5.37 4.41
N ILE A 183 -5.85 5.55 5.70
CA ILE A 183 -5.41 6.74 6.44
C ILE A 183 -3.88 6.81 6.49
N LEU A 184 -3.20 5.71 6.82
CA LEU A 184 -1.73 5.67 6.86
C LEU A 184 -1.14 6.00 5.49
N TRP A 185 -1.69 5.43 4.43
CA TRP A 185 -1.27 5.72 3.06
C TRP A 185 -1.47 7.20 2.69
N ALA A 186 -2.63 7.77 3.01
CA ALA A 186 -2.94 9.18 2.75
C ALA A 186 -2.00 10.12 3.52
N LEU A 187 -1.69 9.81 4.78
CA LEU A 187 -0.74 10.59 5.59
C LEU A 187 0.68 10.53 5.04
N GLN A 188 1.13 9.36 4.58
CA GLN A 188 2.44 9.21 3.94
C GLN A 188 2.51 9.97 2.61
N ALA A 189 1.47 9.86 1.77
CA ALA A 189 1.38 10.58 0.51
C ALA A 189 1.42 12.10 0.73
N LYS A 190 0.67 12.60 1.72
CA LYS A 190 0.67 14.02 2.09
C LYS A 190 2.05 14.51 2.56
N ARG A 191 2.72 13.76 3.44
CA ARG A 191 4.08 14.11 3.92
C ARG A 191 5.07 14.18 2.76
N SER A 192 5.02 13.22 1.86
CA SER A 192 5.88 13.21 0.67
C SER A 192 5.62 14.42 -0.23
N ALA A 193 4.36 14.78 -0.45
CA ALA A 193 3.98 15.95 -1.25
C ALA A 193 4.43 17.28 -0.59
N GLU A 194 4.25 17.42 0.73
CA GLU A 194 4.71 18.61 1.48
C GLU A 194 6.23 18.77 1.41
N GLN A 195 7.00 17.69 1.60
CA GLN A 195 8.45 17.71 1.45
C GLN A 195 8.89 18.12 0.04
N GLN A 196 8.22 17.58 -0.98
CA GLN A 196 8.51 17.93 -2.38
C GLN A 196 8.19 19.40 -2.68
N ALA A 197 7.09 19.93 -2.16
CA ALA A 197 6.70 21.32 -2.33
C ALA A 197 7.65 22.28 -1.62
N LEU A 198 8.03 21.98 -0.38
CA LEU A 198 9.03 22.76 0.37
C LEU A 198 10.37 22.78 -0.36
N PHE A 199 10.83 21.63 -0.85
CA PHE A 199 12.07 21.53 -1.61
C PHE A 199 12.04 22.38 -2.89
N ALA A 200 10.94 22.32 -3.65
CA ALA A 200 10.77 23.11 -4.87
C ALA A 200 10.75 24.62 -4.56
N GLY A 201 10.05 25.01 -3.50
CA GLY A 201 9.98 26.40 -3.04
C GLY A 201 11.35 26.95 -2.63
N MET A 202 12.09 26.20 -1.79
CA MET A 202 13.45 26.60 -1.38
C MET A 202 14.41 26.68 -2.57
N ALA A 203 14.36 25.72 -3.51
CA ALA A 203 15.23 25.75 -4.68
C ALA A 203 14.95 26.97 -5.55
N LYS A 204 13.68 27.32 -5.79
CA LYS A 204 13.28 28.50 -6.56
C LYS A 204 13.71 29.80 -5.87
N GLU A 205 13.51 29.90 -4.56
CA GLU A 205 13.90 31.06 -3.78
C GLU A 205 15.43 31.24 -3.77
N THR A 206 16.19 30.15 -3.55
CA THR A 206 17.66 30.19 -3.61
C THR A 206 18.15 30.64 -4.99
N ALA A 207 17.54 30.14 -6.08
CA ALA A 207 17.89 30.56 -7.43
C ALA A 207 17.64 32.07 -7.64
N HIS A 208 16.51 32.58 -7.15
CA HIS A 208 16.17 34.00 -7.24
C HIS A 208 17.16 34.87 -6.46
N GLN A 209 17.49 34.49 -5.22
CA GLN A 209 18.45 35.21 -4.38
C GLN A 209 19.90 35.12 -4.91
N MET A 210 20.28 34.04 -5.60
CA MET A 210 21.57 33.94 -6.28
C MET A 210 21.63 34.73 -7.59
N GLY A 211 20.51 34.92 -8.25
CA GLY A 211 20.43 35.68 -9.50
C GLY A 211 20.86 37.13 -9.37
N THR A 212 20.47 37.79 -8.26
CA THR A 212 20.77 39.20 -7.99
C THR A 212 22.29 39.48 -7.85
N PRO A 213 23.05 38.79 -6.95
CA PRO A 213 24.50 39.00 -6.83
C PRO A 213 25.22 38.55 -8.09
N LEU A 214 24.72 37.55 -8.81
CA LEU A 214 25.30 37.10 -10.08
C LEU A 214 25.21 38.18 -11.17
N THR A 215 24.06 38.86 -11.28
CA THR A 215 23.85 39.97 -12.20
C THR A 215 24.81 41.12 -11.85
N SER A 216 24.99 41.41 -10.56
CA SER A 216 25.96 42.41 -10.11
C SER A 216 27.40 42.02 -10.47
N LEU A 217 27.81 40.76 -10.27
CA LEU A 217 29.13 40.26 -10.64
C LEU A 217 29.39 40.36 -12.15
N LEU A 218 28.40 40.02 -12.99
CA LEU A 218 28.47 40.19 -14.45
C LEU A 218 28.65 41.65 -14.82
N GLY A 219 27.96 42.60 -14.14
CA GLY A 219 28.14 44.02 -14.36
C GLY A 219 29.55 44.52 -13.99
N TRP A 220 30.07 44.07 -12.83
CA TRP A 220 31.44 44.43 -12.44
C TRP A 220 32.51 43.84 -13.39
N LEU A 221 32.31 42.62 -13.84
CA LEU A 221 33.20 42.00 -14.85
C LEU A 221 33.22 42.77 -16.18
N ALA A 222 32.06 43.23 -16.64
CA ALA A 222 31.97 44.06 -17.84
C ALA A 222 32.76 45.36 -17.69
N ILE A 223 32.65 46.02 -16.53
CA ILE A 223 33.40 47.26 -16.24
C ILE A 223 34.88 47.01 -16.12
N LEU A 224 35.31 45.88 -15.50
CA LEU A 224 36.72 45.50 -15.37
C LEU A 224 37.33 45.15 -16.74
N ARG A 225 36.59 44.46 -17.59
CA ARG A 225 37.02 44.13 -18.96
C ARG A 225 37.34 45.39 -19.78
N ASP A 226 36.48 46.41 -19.65
CA ASP A 226 36.71 47.70 -20.34
C ASP A 226 37.98 48.44 -19.82
N ARG A 227 38.38 48.22 -18.56
CA ARG A 227 39.57 48.88 -17.96
C ARG A 227 40.88 48.13 -18.17
N VAL A 228 40.86 46.80 -18.19
CA VAL A 228 42.06 45.94 -18.19
C VAL A 228 42.46 45.53 -19.62
N GLY A 229 41.47 45.53 -20.57
CA GLY A 229 41.69 45.12 -21.97
C GLY A 229 41.45 43.64 -22.20
N GLU A 230 41.20 43.28 -23.47
CA GLU A 230 41.02 41.89 -23.90
C GLU A 230 42.38 41.19 -23.94
N GLY A 231 42.62 40.23 -23.02
CA GLY A 231 43.85 39.42 -23.09
C GLY A 231 44.38 38.94 -21.74
N ASP A 232 43.77 39.30 -20.63
CA ASP A 232 44.13 38.82 -19.30
C ASP A 232 43.53 37.42 -19.04
N ASP A 233 44.41 36.43 -18.84
CA ASP A 233 44.00 35.04 -18.52
C ASP A 233 43.11 34.97 -17.28
N VAL A 234 43.29 35.84 -16.30
CA VAL A 234 42.49 35.92 -15.05
C VAL A 234 41.08 36.37 -15.36
N MET A 235 40.90 37.35 -16.28
CA MET A 235 39.58 37.81 -16.68
C MET A 235 38.77 36.70 -17.37
N GLY A 236 39.44 35.92 -18.23
CA GLY A 236 38.83 34.77 -18.90
C GLY A 236 38.43 33.64 -17.93
N GLU A 237 39.12 33.49 -16.80
CA GLU A 237 38.73 32.53 -15.74
C GLU A 237 37.55 33.04 -14.91
N LEU A 238 37.52 34.31 -14.56
CA LEU A 238 36.41 34.94 -13.84
C LEU A 238 35.11 34.88 -14.66
N ASP A 239 35.17 35.17 -15.95
CA ASP A 239 33.98 35.04 -16.84
C ASP A 239 33.43 33.60 -16.83
N ARG A 240 34.32 32.62 -16.92
CA ARG A 240 33.93 31.19 -16.89
C ARG A 240 33.29 30.80 -15.57
N ASP A 241 33.78 31.30 -14.45
CA ASP A 241 33.22 30.98 -13.13
C ASP A 241 31.88 31.67 -12.89
N VAL A 242 31.73 32.91 -13.34
CA VAL A 242 30.43 33.63 -13.27
C VAL A 242 29.40 33.01 -14.20
N GLU A 243 29.77 32.65 -15.43
CA GLU A 243 28.90 31.89 -16.34
C GLU A 243 28.43 30.57 -15.71
N ARG A 244 29.36 29.90 -15.00
CA ARG A 244 29.05 28.66 -14.29
C ARG A 244 28.05 28.86 -13.15
N LEU A 245 28.22 29.92 -12.34
CA LEU A 245 27.27 30.31 -11.31
C LEU A 245 25.89 30.60 -11.92
N GLY A 246 25.87 31.26 -13.08
CA GLY A 246 24.65 31.51 -13.86
C GLY A 246 23.93 30.24 -14.27
N LYS A 247 24.66 29.26 -14.79
CA LYS A 247 24.09 27.96 -15.15
C LYS A 247 23.53 27.24 -13.94
N VAL A 248 24.20 27.26 -12.78
CA VAL A 248 23.71 26.67 -11.55
C VAL A 248 22.43 27.37 -11.10
N SER A 249 22.39 28.70 -11.04
CA SER A 249 21.21 29.47 -10.70
C SER A 249 20.02 29.19 -11.63
N ALA A 250 20.25 29.18 -12.96
CA ALA A 250 19.23 28.86 -13.95
C ALA A 250 18.66 27.43 -13.78
N ARG A 251 19.52 26.44 -13.48
CA ARG A 251 19.13 25.05 -13.21
C ARG A 251 18.22 24.97 -11.98
N PHE A 252 18.55 25.68 -10.89
CA PHE A 252 17.71 25.72 -9.68
C PHE A 252 16.37 26.41 -9.95
N SER A 253 16.30 27.43 -10.78
CA SER A 253 15.05 28.10 -11.12
C SER A 253 14.10 27.24 -11.96
N GLN A 254 14.64 26.24 -12.68
CA GLN A 254 13.83 25.26 -13.42
C GLN A 254 13.19 24.20 -12.50
N ILE A 255 13.67 24.06 -11.26
CA ILE A 255 13.07 23.18 -10.27
C ILE A 255 11.73 23.77 -9.84
N GLY A 256 10.63 23.14 -10.24
CA GLY A 256 9.25 23.58 -9.91
C GLY A 256 8.45 24.11 -11.10
N SER A 257 9.08 24.26 -12.27
CA SER A 257 8.38 24.50 -13.54
C SER A 257 8.42 23.24 -14.41
N LEU A 258 7.41 23.02 -15.25
CA LEU A 258 7.44 21.92 -16.24
C LEU A 258 8.38 22.30 -17.38
N PRO A 259 9.52 21.61 -17.54
CA PRO A 259 10.47 21.92 -18.60
C PRO A 259 9.89 21.50 -19.96
N LYS A 260 10.22 22.28 -20.99
CA LYS A 260 9.90 21.91 -22.37
C LYS A 260 10.80 20.76 -22.81
N LEU A 261 10.22 19.65 -23.19
CA LEU A 261 10.94 18.52 -23.78
C LEU A 261 11.02 18.72 -25.30
N LYS A 262 12.20 18.54 -25.86
CA LYS A 262 12.48 18.64 -27.29
C LYS A 262 13.11 17.37 -27.79
N ASP A 263 12.95 17.05 -29.05
CA ASP A 263 13.69 16.00 -29.72
C ASP A 263 15.19 16.50 -29.79
N SER A 264 16.05 15.83 -29.07
CA SER A 264 17.43 16.24 -28.87
C SER A 264 18.35 15.04 -29.01
N ASP A 265 19.58 15.31 -29.45
CA ASP A 265 20.61 14.28 -29.59
C ASP A 265 21.23 13.92 -28.24
N LEU A 266 20.85 12.74 -27.71
CA LEU A 266 21.35 12.24 -26.44
C LEU A 266 22.84 11.89 -26.48
N LEU A 267 23.34 11.42 -27.63
CA LEU A 267 24.77 11.15 -27.83
C LEU A 267 25.60 12.41 -27.67
N ALA A 268 25.16 13.50 -28.30
CA ALA A 268 25.82 14.78 -28.18
C ALA A 268 25.93 15.27 -26.74
N VAL A 269 24.82 15.11 -25.95
CA VAL A 269 24.80 15.50 -24.53
C VAL A 269 25.78 14.66 -23.70
N VAL A 270 25.82 13.36 -23.92
CA VAL A 270 26.74 12.46 -23.21
C VAL A 270 28.19 12.78 -23.58
N ASP A 271 28.47 12.96 -24.86
CA ASP A 271 29.84 13.26 -25.33
C ASP A 271 30.34 14.63 -24.84
N ASP A 272 29.47 15.65 -24.82
CA ASP A 272 29.79 16.97 -24.28
C ASP A 272 30.08 16.90 -22.77
N THR A 273 29.25 16.15 -22.01
CA THR A 273 29.46 15.96 -20.58
C THR A 273 30.74 15.20 -20.27
N ILE A 274 31.05 14.14 -21.01
CA ILE A 274 32.31 13.39 -20.87
C ILE A 274 33.51 14.26 -21.20
N ARG A 275 33.45 15.05 -22.28
CA ARG A 275 34.50 15.97 -22.70
C ARG A 275 34.76 17.03 -21.63
N TYR A 276 33.70 17.57 -21.03
CA TYR A 276 33.77 18.50 -19.91
C TYR A 276 34.57 17.93 -18.73
N PHE A 277 34.24 16.71 -18.28
CA PHE A 277 34.98 16.09 -17.18
C PHE A 277 36.40 15.69 -17.55
N ARG A 278 36.67 15.18 -18.75
CA ARG A 278 38.01 14.83 -19.21
C ARG A 278 38.98 16.00 -19.15
N ARG A 279 38.56 17.21 -19.47
CA ARG A 279 39.38 18.41 -19.37
C ARG A 279 39.73 18.79 -17.93
N ARG A 280 38.94 18.40 -16.95
CA ARG A 280 39.10 18.76 -15.52
C ARG A 280 39.75 17.69 -14.69
N LEU A 281 39.65 16.44 -15.06
CA LEU A 281 40.23 15.31 -14.33
C LEU A 281 41.75 15.44 -14.07
N PRO A 282 42.59 15.94 -14.99
CA PRO A 282 44.03 16.14 -14.73
C PRO A 282 44.30 17.05 -13.52
N HIS A 283 43.45 18.05 -13.29
CA HIS A 283 43.61 18.99 -12.17
C HIS A 283 43.11 18.41 -10.82
N LEU A 284 42.40 17.28 -10.83
CA LEU A 284 41.91 16.59 -9.62
C LEU A 284 42.91 15.53 -9.09
N GLY A 285 44.10 15.40 -9.70
CA GLY A 285 45.22 14.57 -9.21
C GLY A 285 44.98 13.05 -9.32
N GLY A 286 43.89 12.58 -9.94
CA GLY A 286 43.53 11.17 -10.05
C GLY A 286 43.69 10.59 -11.46
N ARG A 287 43.79 9.26 -11.55
CA ARG A 287 43.75 8.53 -12.82
C ARG A 287 42.35 7.98 -13.04
N VAL A 288 41.41 8.85 -13.41
CA VAL A 288 40.03 8.47 -13.72
C VAL A 288 39.89 8.32 -15.24
N GLU A 289 39.44 7.15 -15.66
CA GLU A 289 39.10 6.90 -17.06
C GLU A 289 37.60 7.06 -17.27
N LEU A 290 37.19 7.90 -18.21
CA LEU A 290 35.80 8.07 -18.63
C LEU A 290 35.60 7.40 -19.99
N ARG A 291 34.67 6.43 -20.03
CA ARG A 291 34.32 5.68 -21.25
C ARG A 291 32.88 5.95 -21.66
N ARG A 292 32.64 6.03 -22.96
CA ARG A 292 31.30 5.96 -23.54
C ARG A 292 31.18 4.69 -24.36
N GLU A 293 30.08 4.01 -24.21
CA GLU A 293 29.75 2.78 -24.93
C GLU A 293 28.32 2.83 -25.49
N GLY A 294 28.15 2.21 -26.65
CA GLY A 294 26.86 2.08 -27.32
C GLY A 294 26.44 3.34 -28.09
N THR A 295 25.56 3.10 -29.06
CA THR A 295 25.02 4.13 -29.95
C THR A 295 23.54 3.78 -30.15
N PRO A 296 22.61 4.38 -29.34
CA PRO A 296 21.19 4.12 -29.49
C PRO A 296 20.70 4.68 -30.83
N GLN A 297 19.80 3.95 -31.46
CA GLN A 297 19.17 4.39 -32.72
C GLN A 297 17.78 5.04 -32.46
N GLN A 298 17.21 4.82 -31.29
CA GLN A 298 15.93 5.41 -30.94
C GLN A 298 16.10 6.85 -30.48
N ARG A 299 15.22 7.71 -30.93
CA ARG A 299 15.13 9.09 -30.46
C ARG A 299 14.23 9.16 -29.22
N CYS A 300 14.54 10.10 -28.33
CA CYS A 300 13.72 10.42 -27.17
C CYS A 300 13.66 11.94 -26.98
N ARG A 301 12.53 12.41 -26.45
CA ARG A 301 12.38 13.83 -26.12
C ARG A 301 12.82 14.07 -24.70
N PHE A 302 13.70 15.05 -24.54
CA PHE A 302 14.20 15.45 -23.23
C PHE A 302 14.59 16.94 -23.21
N ASN A 303 14.77 17.48 -22.01
CA ASN A 303 15.37 18.78 -21.83
C ASN A 303 16.89 18.61 -21.70
N ARG A 304 17.64 19.21 -22.64
CA ARG A 304 19.11 19.08 -22.75
C ARG A 304 19.80 19.49 -21.45
N ASP A 305 19.48 20.66 -20.90
CA ASP A 305 20.17 21.22 -19.73
C ASP A 305 19.95 20.36 -18.48
N LEU A 306 18.74 19.85 -18.31
CA LEU A 306 18.39 18.95 -17.18
C LEU A 306 19.04 17.57 -17.34
N MET A 307 19.14 17.05 -18.56
CA MET A 307 19.80 15.76 -18.81
C MET A 307 21.32 15.86 -18.62
N GLU A 308 21.91 16.95 -19.06
CA GLU A 308 23.34 17.27 -18.79
C GLU A 308 23.56 17.29 -17.26
N TRP A 309 22.69 17.95 -16.51
CA TRP A 309 22.78 17.98 -15.05
C TRP A 309 22.62 16.58 -14.39
N VAL A 310 21.74 15.74 -14.92
CA VAL A 310 21.60 14.34 -14.49
C VAL A 310 22.91 13.59 -14.66
N LEU A 311 23.51 13.67 -15.85
CA LEU A 311 24.78 13.01 -16.16
C LEU A 311 25.95 13.56 -15.32
N GLU A 312 26.03 14.87 -15.16
CA GLU A 312 27.02 15.51 -14.28
C GLU A 312 26.95 14.98 -12.85
N ASN A 313 25.73 14.88 -12.27
CA ASN A 313 25.56 14.36 -10.92
C ASN A 313 25.98 12.90 -10.80
N LEU A 314 25.60 12.06 -11.76
CA LEU A 314 25.95 10.63 -11.74
C LEU A 314 27.47 10.43 -11.92
N ILE A 315 28.09 11.09 -12.90
CA ILE A 315 29.54 11.01 -13.13
C ILE A 315 30.32 11.54 -11.92
N LYS A 316 29.90 12.68 -11.35
CA LYS A 316 30.53 13.23 -10.14
C LYS A 316 30.43 12.28 -8.95
N ASN A 317 29.26 11.66 -8.76
CA ASN A 317 29.09 10.68 -7.69
C ASN A 317 29.98 9.45 -7.91
N GLY A 318 30.15 8.99 -9.15
CA GLY A 318 31.07 7.93 -9.51
C GLY A 318 32.52 8.32 -9.20
N ILE A 319 32.97 9.54 -9.59
CA ILE A 319 34.32 10.04 -9.27
C ILE A 319 34.55 10.07 -7.76
N ASP A 320 33.59 10.60 -7.00
CA ASP A 320 33.65 10.69 -5.53
C ASP A 320 33.65 9.30 -4.82
N ALA A 321 33.18 8.26 -5.51
CA ALA A 321 33.18 6.88 -5.00
C ALA A 321 34.47 6.13 -5.26
N LEU A 322 35.32 6.61 -6.19
CA LEU A 322 36.60 5.97 -6.54
C LEU A 322 37.60 6.04 -5.39
N LYS A 323 38.29 4.94 -5.13
CA LYS A 323 39.37 4.86 -4.14
C LYS A 323 40.63 5.54 -4.71
N ASP A 324 41.22 6.41 -3.92
CA ASP A 324 42.46 7.13 -4.28
C ASP A 324 42.39 7.86 -5.63
N GLY A 325 41.20 8.24 -6.08
CA GLY A 325 40.98 8.89 -7.36
C GLY A 325 41.35 8.04 -8.59
N LYS A 326 41.35 6.71 -8.47
CA LYS A 326 41.69 5.78 -9.55
C LYS A 326 40.52 4.86 -9.87
N GLY A 327 40.21 4.75 -11.16
CA GLY A 327 39.14 3.84 -11.62
C GLY A 327 38.52 4.30 -12.94
N THR A 328 37.47 3.61 -13.32
CA THR A 328 36.76 3.83 -14.57
C THR A 328 35.31 4.19 -14.32
N ILE A 329 34.77 5.14 -15.07
CA ILE A 329 33.37 5.45 -15.14
C ILE A 329 32.92 5.23 -16.57
N THR A 330 31.95 4.38 -16.77
CA THR A 330 31.39 4.02 -18.08
C THR A 330 29.98 4.53 -18.22
N VAL A 331 29.70 5.32 -19.22
CA VAL A 331 28.37 5.73 -19.63
C VAL A 331 27.95 4.89 -20.83
N ARG A 332 27.06 3.93 -20.63
CA ARG A 332 26.58 3.06 -21.70
C ARG A 332 25.16 3.45 -22.11
N LEU A 333 24.97 3.57 -23.42
CA LEU A 333 23.68 3.84 -24.05
C LEU A 333 23.20 2.62 -24.82
N SER A 334 21.93 2.29 -24.69
CA SER A 334 21.32 1.17 -25.42
C SER A 334 19.85 1.42 -25.70
N ASP A 335 19.37 0.91 -26.82
CA ASP A 335 17.94 0.89 -27.10
C ASP A 335 17.24 -0.13 -26.20
N ARG A 336 15.98 0.15 -25.88
CA ARG A 336 15.10 -0.79 -25.20
C ARG A 336 14.16 -1.46 -26.20
N PRO A 337 14.01 -2.79 -26.19
CA PRO A 337 13.11 -3.49 -27.11
C PRO A 337 11.66 -2.99 -27.07
N ALA A 338 11.16 -2.60 -25.89
CA ALA A 338 9.83 -2.04 -25.69
C ALA A 338 9.71 -0.54 -25.97
N GLY A 339 10.71 0.05 -26.63
CA GLY A 339 10.77 1.47 -26.95
C GLY A 339 11.45 2.32 -25.85
N GLY A 340 12.25 3.32 -26.30
CA GLY A 340 13.02 4.24 -25.47
C GLY A 340 14.50 3.90 -25.35
N VAL A 341 15.22 4.72 -24.62
CA VAL A 341 16.67 4.61 -24.44
C VAL A 341 17.03 4.37 -22.98
N VAL A 342 17.97 3.47 -22.75
CA VAL A 342 18.53 3.20 -21.42
C VAL A 342 19.93 3.79 -21.34
N ILE A 343 20.16 4.63 -20.34
CA ILE A 343 21.46 5.18 -19.97
C ILE A 343 21.93 4.45 -18.71
N ARG A 344 23.07 3.77 -18.76
CA ARG A 344 23.71 3.16 -17.60
C ARG A 344 24.99 3.92 -17.27
N VAL A 345 25.10 4.36 -16.03
CA VAL A 345 26.34 4.93 -15.51
C VAL A 345 26.92 3.97 -14.49
N THR A 346 28.07 3.40 -14.80
CA THR A 346 28.79 2.42 -13.99
C THR A 346 30.10 3.00 -13.52
N ASP A 347 30.37 2.97 -12.22
CA ASP A 347 31.67 3.28 -11.63
C ASP A 347 32.32 2.02 -11.05
N THR A 348 33.66 2.04 -10.89
CA THR A 348 34.44 1.00 -10.22
C THR A 348 34.81 1.38 -8.78
N GLY A 349 33.95 2.17 -8.12
CA GLY A 349 34.19 2.70 -6.80
C GLY A 349 33.87 1.72 -5.67
N ARG A 350 33.76 2.27 -4.45
CA ARG A 350 33.49 1.52 -3.22
C ARG A 350 32.06 0.96 -3.10
N GLY A 351 31.19 1.29 -4.03
CA GLY A 351 29.79 0.91 -3.98
C GLY A 351 28.95 1.70 -2.96
N VAL A 352 27.70 1.29 -2.85
CA VAL A 352 26.72 1.84 -1.90
C VAL A 352 26.70 0.96 -0.65
N PRO A 353 26.58 1.51 0.57
CA PRO A 353 26.49 0.72 1.79
C PRO A 353 25.35 -0.30 1.75
N SER A 354 25.60 -1.50 2.33
CA SER A 354 24.61 -2.57 2.41
C SER A 354 23.36 -2.07 3.14
N GLY A 355 22.17 -2.37 2.58
CA GLY A 355 20.88 -1.93 3.14
C GLY A 355 20.40 -0.53 2.71
N ALA A 356 21.24 0.28 2.04
CA ALA A 356 20.79 1.58 1.52
C ALA A 356 19.85 1.44 0.32
N GLY A 357 20.15 0.52 -0.62
CA GLY A 357 19.29 0.23 -1.77
C GLY A 357 18.77 1.50 -2.48
N ASN A 358 17.49 1.55 -2.72
CA ASN A 358 16.84 2.71 -3.35
C ASN A 358 16.75 3.96 -2.46
N LYS A 359 17.11 3.88 -1.17
CA LYS A 359 17.15 5.05 -0.27
C LYS A 359 18.20 6.07 -0.69
N ILE A 360 19.18 5.68 -1.51
CA ILE A 360 20.16 6.62 -2.08
C ILE A 360 19.52 7.76 -2.88
N PHE A 361 18.30 7.57 -3.37
CA PHE A 361 17.52 8.57 -4.09
C PHE A 361 16.61 9.42 -3.19
N ASP A 362 16.60 9.19 -1.89
CA ASP A 362 15.80 9.98 -0.97
C ASP A 362 16.51 11.29 -0.61
N PRO A 363 15.78 12.41 -0.50
CA PRO A 363 16.37 13.68 -0.14
C PRO A 363 17.11 13.63 1.20
N GLY A 364 18.33 14.15 1.25
CA GLY A 364 19.16 14.18 2.45
C GLY A 364 20.01 12.92 2.68
N PHE A 365 19.85 11.87 1.86
CA PHE A 365 20.72 10.70 1.96
C PHE A 365 22.13 11.03 1.46
N THR A 366 23.13 10.90 2.32
CA THR A 366 24.55 11.11 1.98
C THR A 366 25.43 10.24 2.85
N THR A 367 26.52 9.75 2.25
CA THR A 367 27.64 9.08 2.94
C THR A 367 28.85 9.98 3.04
N LYS A 368 28.74 11.25 2.61
CA LYS A 368 29.84 12.22 2.58
C LYS A 368 29.75 13.13 3.80
N GLU A 369 30.91 13.47 4.40
CA GLU A 369 30.97 14.44 5.51
C GLU A 369 30.52 15.84 5.08
N ARG A 370 30.79 16.20 3.83
CA ARG A 370 30.36 17.46 3.22
C ARG A 370 29.47 17.16 2.02
N GLY A 371 28.18 17.42 2.15
CA GLY A 371 27.21 17.23 1.09
C GLY A 371 25.79 17.18 1.64
N TRP A 372 24.87 17.78 0.94
CA TRP A 372 23.47 17.92 1.36
C TRP A 372 22.61 16.69 1.03
N GLY A 373 23.19 15.66 0.39
CA GLY A 373 22.45 14.47 -0.02
C GLY A 373 21.36 14.73 -1.06
N MET A 374 21.49 15.78 -1.85
CA MET A 374 20.42 16.26 -2.73
C MET A 374 20.60 15.84 -4.19
N GLY A 375 21.81 15.44 -4.59
CA GLY A 375 22.15 15.19 -6.00
C GLY A 375 21.34 14.06 -6.62
N LEU A 376 21.31 12.87 -5.99
CA LEU A 376 20.56 11.72 -6.51
C LEU A 376 19.04 11.89 -6.38
N ALA A 377 18.56 12.58 -5.34
CA ALA A 377 17.15 12.93 -5.21
C ALA A 377 16.69 13.84 -6.35
N LEU A 378 17.52 14.80 -6.74
CA LEU A 378 17.27 15.68 -7.88
C LEU A 378 17.30 14.90 -9.20
N VAL A 379 18.28 14.03 -9.39
CA VAL A 379 18.35 13.14 -10.56
C VAL A 379 17.06 12.32 -10.68
N LYS A 380 16.60 11.68 -9.58
CA LYS A 380 15.33 10.94 -9.55
C LYS A 380 14.17 11.82 -9.98
N ARG A 381 14.07 13.04 -9.44
CA ARG A 381 13.01 13.99 -9.77
C ARG A 381 13.02 14.38 -11.24
N ILE A 382 14.18 14.75 -11.77
CA ILE A 382 14.34 15.12 -13.18
C ILE A 382 13.92 13.98 -14.09
N VAL A 383 14.40 12.77 -13.81
CA VAL A 383 14.08 11.60 -14.63
C VAL A 383 12.61 11.22 -14.53
N THR A 384 12.05 11.13 -13.31
CA THR A 384 10.69 10.58 -13.12
C THR A 384 9.59 11.61 -13.34
N GLN A 385 9.74 12.83 -12.83
CA GLN A 385 8.67 13.84 -12.89
C GLN A 385 8.71 14.65 -14.18
N TYR A 386 9.90 15.02 -14.67
CA TYR A 386 10.02 15.88 -15.83
C TYR A 386 10.13 15.10 -17.14
N HIS A 387 10.77 13.92 -17.14
CA HIS A 387 10.96 13.11 -18.33
C HIS A 387 10.11 11.84 -18.36
N ARG A 388 9.23 11.63 -17.36
CA ARG A 388 8.39 10.43 -17.23
C ARG A 388 9.16 9.12 -17.34
N GLY A 389 10.46 9.17 -17.05
CA GLY A 389 11.40 8.06 -17.11
C GLY A 389 11.40 7.24 -15.81
N LYS A 390 12.31 6.28 -15.74
CA LYS A 390 12.56 5.48 -14.54
C LYS A 390 14.05 5.51 -14.23
N ILE A 391 14.39 5.59 -12.94
CA ILE A 391 15.75 5.46 -12.43
C ILE A 391 15.79 4.37 -11.40
N ARG A 392 16.85 3.58 -11.39
CA ARG A 392 17.07 2.53 -10.40
C ARG A 392 18.55 2.29 -10.15
N LEU A 393 18.86 1.83 -8.96
CA LEU A 393 20.12 1.19 -8.64
C LEU A 393 20.06 -0.23 -9.24
N GLU A 394 20.85 -0.49 -10.29
CA GLU A 394 20.80 -1.78 -11.01
C GLU A 394 21.72 -2.79 -10.31
N GLU A 395 22.92 -2.34 -9.93
CA GLU A 395 23.92 -3.16 -9.27
C GLU A 395 24.79 -2.32 -8.35
N THR A 396 25.20 -2.88 -7.22
CA THR A 396 26.17 -2.24 -6.33
C THR A 396 26.92 -3.29 -5.50
N GLY A 397 28.16 -3.00 -5.20
CA GLY A 397 29.01 -3.86 -4.41
C GLY A 397 30.39 -3.27 -4.16
N PRO A 398 31.35 -4.02 -3.62
CA PRO A 398 32.71 -3.53 -3.30
C PRO A 398 33.53 -3.16 -4.55
N HIS A 399 33.01 -3.48 -5.73
CA HIS A 399 33.68 -3.23 -7.03
C HIS A 399 32.98 -2.16 -7.87
N GLY A 400 31.99 -1.47 -7.32
CA GLY A 400 31.36 -0.35 -7.99
C GLY A 400 29.85 -0.27 -7.88
N THR A 401 29.29 0.68 -8.62
CA THR A 401 27.83 0.93 -8.67
C THR A 401 27.39 1.14 -10.11
N THR A 402 26.23 0.58 -10.46
CA THR A 402 25.55 0.84 -11.73
C THR A 402 24.17 1.46 -11.45
N ILE A 403 23.98 2.67 -11.95
CA ILE A 403 22.69 3.35 -11.95
C ILE A 403 22.17 3.39 -13.38
N SER A 404 20.92 2.93 -13.56
CA SER A 404 20.25 2.94 -14.85
C SER A 404 19.11 3.94 -14.91
N ILE A 405 19.03 4.66 -16.04
CA ILE A 405 17.96 5.59 -16.37
C ILE A 405 17.27 5.07 -17.63
N LEU A 406 15.95 4.99 -17.59
CA LEU A 406 15.13 4.71 -18.76
C LEU A 406 14.42 5.99 -19.16
N LEU A 407 14.65 6.46 -20.38
CA LEU A 407 13.85 7.49 -21.03
C LEU A 407 12.86 6.79 -21.97
N PRO A 408 11.55 7.02 -21.80
CA PRO A 408 10.56 6.41 -22.66
C PRO A 408 10.65 6.98 -24.08
N ARG A 409 10.25 6.17 -25.06
CA ARG A 409 9.90 6.69 -26.38
C ARG A 409 8.57 7.43 -26.20
N GLU A 410 8.49 8.65 -26.68
CA GLU A 410 7.18 9.30 -26.75
C GLU A 410 6.41 8.66 -27.91
N GLU A 411 5.21 8.16 -27.61
CA GLU A 411 4.24 7.85 -28.66
C GLU A 411 3.81 9.17 -29.30
N PRO A 412 3.71 9.20 -30.63
CA PRO A 412 3.37 10.41 -31.40
C PRO A 412 2.03 11.02 -31.02
#